data_c8bfaa7a884e7ce68ea95a51458d4a04
#
_entry.id   c8bfaa7a884e7ce68ea95a51458d4a04
#
_cell.length_a   1.000
_cell.length_b   1.000
_cell.length_c   1.000
_cell.angle_alpha   90.00
_cell.angle_beta   90.00
_cell.angle_gamma   90.00
#
_symmetry.space_group_name_H-M   'P 1'
#
loop_
_entity.id
_entity.type
_entity.pdbx_description
1 polymer ?
#
loop_
_entity_poly.entity_id
_entity_poly.type
_entity_poly.pdbx_seq_one_letter_code
_entity_poly.pdbx_strand_id
1 'polypeptide(L)'
;MGNHSSLREEKNKQKYKKKKIISLLLAVLLFGGIGYGAYVYMKTSSLVQKSNLNLARGEKSNLREKSVKPIANHVSLLIMGIDENQERQKEYNGAFHTDALLLATFNKDDKTVKLTSIPRDTYTYVPVEKKKDKITHAYGSGFVKNGKDGGPQASVEAVEKLLQVPVDYFVKFNFGSFTKIVDGLDGIEVDVPVEFTEQNSKDEPDAIHLKKGLQKLNGEEALALARTRHIDSDAMRGQRQQLVIEAILSKLKSVGSITKLKKIVEAVDGDFKTNLVMDDILSFYKYGLNGSVEKIQLAGDDLYLPNGPNGQRVYYYNPNKKDLQSLSNTLRTHLGLSEKQIEEN
;
A
#
# COMPACT_ATOMS: atom_id res chain seq x y z
N MET A 1 55.52 -13.56 55.13
CA MET A 1 55.13 -12.59 54.07
C MET A 1 54.60 -13.25 52.78
N GLY A 2 54.15 -14.53 52.78
CA GLY A 2 53.80 -15.29 51.56
C GLY A 2 52.31 -15.36 51.19
N ASN A 3 51.36 -14.89 52.01
CA ASN A 3 49.94 -15.19 51.81
C ASN A 3 49.13 -14.08 51.07
N HIS A 4 49.66 -12.92 50.86
CA HIS A 4 48.94 -11.78 50.18
C HIS A 4 49.06 -11.82 48.65
N SER A 5 50.12 -12.38 48.07
CA SER A 5 50.37 -12.46 46.64
C SER A 5 49.49 -13.57 45.98
N SER A 6 49.33 -14.71 46.63
CA SER A 6 48.53 -15.83 46.11
C SER A 6 47.03 -15.50 46.05
N LEU A 7 46.49 -14.79 47.03
CA LEU A 7 45.09 -14.35 47.05
C LEU A 7 44.79 -13.29 45.97
N ARG A 8 45.77 -12.50 45.60
CA ARG A 8 45.65 -11.47 44.54
C ARG A 8 45.69 -12.11 43.14
N GLU A 9 46.52 -13.14 42.96
CA GLU A 9 46.56 -13.94 41.73
C GLU A 9 45.28 -14.72 41.50
N GLU A 10 44.72 -15.36 42.53
CA GLU A 10 43.44 -16.08 42.40
C GLU A 10 42.29 -15.16 42.10
N LYS A 11 42.18 -13.99 42.72
CA LYS A 11 41.18 -12.97 42.40
C LYS A 11 41.30 -12.45 40.96
N ASN A 12 42.53 -12.30 40.45
CA ASN A 12 42.77 -11.88 39.07
C ASN A 12 42.39 -13.00 38.08
N LYS A 13 42.69 -14.27 38.39
CA LYS A 13 42.27 -15.43 37.57
C LYS A 13 40.76 -15.57 37.54
N GLN A 14 40.07 -15.37 38.66
CA GLN A 14 38.61 -15.40 38.73
C GLN A 14 37.95 -14.22 37.94
N LYS A 15 38.51 -12.99 38.04
CA LYS A 15 38.08 -11.85 37.24
C LYS A 15 38.25 -12.09 35.75
N TYR A 16 39.38 -12.69 35.34
CA TYR A 16 39.66 -13.01 33.94
C TYR A 16 38.68 -14.06 33.41
N LYS A 17 38.41 -15.15 34.18
CA LYS A 17 37.43 -16.18 33.84
C LYS A 17 36.01 -15.56 33.68
N LYS A 18 35.59 -14.71 34.64
CA LYS A 18 34.29 -14.02 34.55
C LYS A 18 34.18 -13.11 33.31
N LYS A 19 35.22 -12.33 33.00
CA LYS A 19 35.27 -11.51 31.77
C LYS A 19 35.18 -12.35 30.50
N LYS A 20 35.86 -13.50 30.46
CA LYS A 20 35.82 -14.40 29.31
C LYS A 20 34.44 -15.07 29.11
N ILE A 21 33.76 -15.42 30.20
CA ILE A 21 32.38 -15.94 30.17
C ILE A 21 31.40 -14.87 29.71
N ILE A 22 31.51 -13.64 30.22
CA ILE A 22 30.66 -12.52 29.80
C ILE A 22 30.88 -12.20 28.32
N SER A 23 32.13 -12.16 27.85
CA SER A 23 32.47 -11.95 26.45
C SER A 23 31.91 -13.06 25.54
N LEU A 24 31.96 -14.31 26.00
CA LEU A 24 31.38 -15.43 25.27
C LEU A 24 29.85 -15.34 25.19
N LEU A 25 29.19 -14.99 26.31
CA LEU A 25 27.73 -14.80 26.32
C LEU A 25 27.29 -13.63 25.42
N LEU A 26 28.05 -12.51 25.43
CA LEU A 26 27.80 -11.39 24.54
C LEU A 26 27.99 -11.79 23.06
N ALA A 27 29.03 -12.57 22.75
CA ALA A 27 29.24 -13.09 21.40
C ALA A 27 28.10 -14.00 20.97
N VAL A 28 27.63 -14.93 21.81
CA VAL A 28 26.49 -15.82 21.53
C VAL A 28 25.21 -15.03 21.30
N LEU A 29 24.94 -13.99 22.13
CA LEU A 29 23.79 -13.11 21.93
C LEU A 29 23.88 -12.31 20.62
N LEU A 30 25.05 -11.82 20.28
CA LEU A 30 25.30 -11.04 19.06
C LEU A 30 25.18 -11.92 17.81
N PHE A 31 25.82 -13.08 17.79
CA PHE A 31 25.71 -14.02 16.66
C PHE A 31 24.33 -14.66 16.58
N GLY A 32 23.67 -14.96 17.71
CA GLY A 32 22.30 -15.43 17.76
C GLY A 32 21.32 -14.38 17.22
N GLY A 33 21.50 -13.11 17.59
CA GLY A 33 20.70 -11.99 17.09
C GLY A 33 20.87 -11.78 15.58
N ILE A 34 22.12 -11.81 15.08
CA ILE A 34 22.41 -11.70 13.64
C ILE A 34 21.82 -12.89 12.87
N GLY A 35 22.02 -14.14 13.38
CA GLY A 35 21.47 -15.34 12.76
C GLY A 35 19.94 -15.32 12.70
N TYR A 36 19.29 -14.92 13.79
CA TYR A 36 17.84 -14.77 13.84
C TYR A 36 17.35 -13.67 12.88
N GLY A 37 18.02 -12.51 12.83
CA GLY A 37 17.72 -11.42 11.88
C GLY A 37 17.83 -11.87 10.42
N ALA A 38 18.89 -12.59 10.07
CA ALA A 38 19.08 -13.17 8.75
C ALA A 38 18.00 -14.20 8.40
N TYR A 39 17.65 -15.09 9.35
CA TYR A 39 16.56 -16.05 9.17
C TYR A 39 15.22 -15.35 8.91
N VAL A 40 14.88 -14.32 9.70
CA VAL A 40 13.64 -13.54 9.51
C VAL A 40 13.62 -12.87 8.16
N TYR A 41 14.74 -12.24 7.75
CA TYR A 41 14.88 -11.60 6.45
C TYR A 41 14.67 -12.60 5.30
N MET A 42 15.37 -13.73 5.30
CA MET A 42 15.26 -14.76 4.25
C MET A 42 13.84 -15.30 4.14
N LYS A 43 13.20 -15.61 5.27
CA LYS A 43 11.83 -16.14 5.28
C LYS A 43 10.83 -15.12 4.75
N THR A 44 10.92 -13.86 5.20
CA THR A 44 10.03 -12.79 4.74
C THR A 44 10.26 -12.47 3.26
N SER A 45 11.53 -12.43 2.81
CA SER A 45 11.88 -12.23 1.41
C SER A 45 11.29 -13.32 0.50
N SER A 46 11.33 -14.59 0.93
CA SER A 46 10.73 -15.70 0.20
C SER A 46 9.20 -15.56 0.06
N LEU A 47 8.51 -15.09 1.11
CA LEU A 47 7.05 -14.85 1.07
C LEU A 47 6.70 -13.69 0.13
N VAL A 48 7.45 -12.58 0.19
CA VAL A 48 7.28 -11.46 -0.75
C VAL A 48 7.52 -11.92 -2.18
N GLN A 49 8.52 -12.77 -2.42
CA GLN A 49 8.82 -13.30 -3.75
C GLN A 49 7.68 -14.16 -4.32
N LYS A 50 6.96 -14.93 -3.51
CA LYS A 50 5.75 -15.67 -3.94
C LYS A 50 4.60 -14.76 -4.37
N SER A 51 4.52 -13.56 -3.81
CA SER A 51 3.53 -12.54 -4.15
C SER A 51 4.00 -11.63 -5.28
N ASN A 52 5.25 -11.80 -5.75
CA ASN A 52 5.81 -10.96 -6.79
C ASN A 52 5.11 -11.20 -8.13
N LEU A 53 4.78 -10.11 -8.79
CA LEU A 53 4.20 -10.07 -10.11
C LEU A 53 4.90 -9.01 -10.94
N ASN A 54 5.64 -9.44 -11.93
CA ASN A 54 6.26 -8.53 -12.89
C ASN A 54 5.22 -8.12 -13.94
N LEU A 55 5.13 -6.82 -14.18
CA LEU A 55 4.31 -6.29 -15.28
C LEU A 55 4.92 -6.68 -16.63
N ALA A 56 4.10 -6.90 -17.66
CA ALA A 56 4.58 -7.29 -19.00
C ALA A 56 5.53 -6.25 -19.62
N ARG A 57 5.44 -4.98 -19.20
CA ARG A 57 6.38 -3.90 -19.61
C ARG A 57 7.76 -4.01 -18.95
N GLY A 58 7.97 -4.96 -18.02
CA GLY A 58 9.18 -5.09 -17.21
C GLY A 58 9.21 -4.15 -15.99
N GLU A 59 10.42 -3.87 -15.47
CA GLU A 59 10.62 -3.07 -14.24
C GLU A 59 10.44 -1.56 -14.42
N LYS A 60 10.38 -1.06 -15.66
CA LYS A 60 10.40 0.36 -15.96
C LYS A 60 9.05 0.84 -16.51
N SER A 61 8.53 1.93 -15.95
CA SER A 61 7.42 2.68 -16.57
C SER A 61 7.85 3.29 -17.92
N ASN A 62 6.96 3.29 -18.91
CA ASN A 62 7.20 3.97 -20.20
C ASN A 62 7.34 5.50 -20.05
N LEU A 63 6.93 6.05 -18.90
CA LEU A 63 7.07 7.46 -18.54
C LEU A 63 8.39 7.76 -17.81
N ARG A 64 9.30 6.78 -17.72
CA ARG A 64 10.65 6.90 -17.15
C ARG A 64 11.72 6.63 -18.21
N GLU A 65 12.85 7.30 -18.12
CA GLU A 65 14.03 6.98 -18.93
C GLU A 65 14.75 5.73 -18.42
N LYS A 66 14.80 5.55 -17.09
CA LYS A 66 15.50 4.46 -16.41
C LYS A 66 14.60 3.82 -15.35
N SER A 67 14.88 2.56 -15.01
CA SER A 67 14.29 1.94 -13.81
C SER A 67 14.77 2.68 -12.55
N VAL A 68 13.90 2.74 -11.55
CA VAL A 68 14.15 3.45 -10.29
C VAL A 68 14.08 2.50 -9.11
N LYS A 69 14.80 2.82 -8.03
CA LYS A 69 14.78 2.07 -6.77
C LYS A 69 14.45 3.01 -5.61
N PRO A 70 13.59 2.60 -4.65
CA PRO A 70 13.14 3.50 -3.56
C PRO A 70 14.27 4.04 -2.70
N ILE A 71 15.36 3.29 -2.55
CA ILE A 71 16.53 3.71 -1.77
C ILE A 71 17.29 4.86 -2.41
N ALA A 72 17.26 4.98 -3.74
CA ALA A 72 18.13 5.87 -4.53
C ALA A 72 17.37 6.98 -5.28
N ASN A 73 16.08 6.81 -5.51
CA ASN A 73 15.29 7.64 -6.42
C ASN A 73 13.99 8.09 -5.77
N HIS A 74 13.37 9.14 -6.35
CA HIS A 74 11.96 9.44 -6.14
C HIS A 74 11.14 8.38 -6.86
N VAL A 75 10.15 7.81 -6.21
CA VAL A 75 9.36 6.69 -6.75
C VAL A 75 7.88 6.86 -6.50
N SER A 76 7.08 6.17 -7.28
CA SER A 76 5.63 6.09 -7.12
C SER A 76 5.17 4.67 -6.82
N LEU A 77 4.11 4.55 -6.04
CA LEU A 77 3.47 3.29 -5.65
C LEU A 77 1.95 3.40 -5.83
N LEU A 78 1.38 2.55 -6.67
CA LEU A 78 -0.07 2.42 -6.80
C LEU A 78 -0.58 1.37 -5.81
N ILE A 79 -1.49 1.79 -4.94
CA ILE A 79 -2.17 0.95 -3.96
C ILE A 79 -3.57 0.64 -4.50
N MET A 80 -3.87 -0.66 -4.66
CA MET A 80 -5.13 -1.15 -5.22
C MET A 80 -5.84 -2.06 -4.23
N GLY A 81 -7.05 -1.68 -3.80
CA GLY A 81 -7.96 -2.52 -3.05
C GLY A 81 -9.01 -3.13 -3.98
N ILE A 82 -9.12 -4.46 -3.98
CA ILE A 82 -10.03 -5.21 -4.85
C ILE A 82 -11.05 -5.96 -3.99
N ASP A 83 -12.32 -5.86 -4.34
CA ASP A 83 -13.35 -6.70 -3.75
C ASP A 83 -13.36 -8.08 -4.44
N GLU A 84 -12.34 -8.87 -4.13
CA GLU A 84 -12.14 -10.22 -4.65
C GLU A 84 -12.26 -11.22 -3.50
N ASN A 85 -13.30 -12.07 -3.55
CA ASN A 85 -13.40 -13.25 -2.70
C ASN A 85 -13.66 -14.50 -3.57
N GLN A 86 -13.48 -15.70 -3.00
CA GLN A 86 -13.63 -16.96 -3.75
C GLN A 86 -15.06 -17.19 -4.28
N GLU A 87 -16.06 -16.68 -3.61
CA GLU A 87 -17.46 -16.80 -4.01
C GLU A 87 -17.76 -15.88 -5.20
N ARG A 88 -17.32 -14.62 -5.13
CA ARG A 88 -17.44 -13.65 -6.23
C ARG A 88 -16.61 -14.00 -7.45
N GLN A 89 -15.48 -14.72 -7.27
CA GLN A 89 -14.73 -15.26 -8.43
C GLN A 89 -15.58 -16.17 -9.31
N LYS A 90 -16.46 -16.98 -8.72
CA LYS A 90 -17.36 -17.86 -9.45
C LYS A 90 -18.54 -17.12 -10.06
N GLU A 91 -19.07 -16.13 -9.36
CA GLU A 91 -20.26 -15.38 -9.76
C GLU A 91 -19.97 -14.38 -10.90
N TYR A 92 -18.88 -13.64 -10.81
CA TYR A 92 -18.55 -12.55 -11.75
C TYR A 92 -17.54 -12.92 -12.83
N ASN A 93 -17.15 -14.20 -12.93
CA ASN A 93 -16.25 -14.70 -13.98
C ASN A 93 -14.97 -13.88 -14.17
N GLY A 94 -14.43 -13.31 -13.07
CA GLY A 94 -13.24 -12.47 -13.06
C GLY A 94 -13.47 -10.97 -13.29
N ALA A 95 -14.71 -10.50 -13.40
CA ALA A 95 -15.04 -9.09 -13.56
C ALA A 95 -14.93 -8.31 -12.24
N PHE A 96 -13.74 -8.33 -11.62
CA PHE A 96 -13.45 -7.59 -10.40
C PHE A 96 -13.22 -6.10 -10.68
N HIS A 97 -13.49 -5.30 -9.67
CA HIS A 97 -13.33 -3.85 -9.72
C HIS A 97 -12.31 -3.40 -8.66
N THR A 98 -11.57 -2.35 -8.98
CA THR A 98 -10.77 -1.64 -7.97
C THR A 98 -11.68 -0.70 -7.19
N ASP A 99 -11.93 -1.00 -5.91
CA ASP A 99 -12.72 -0.14 -5.03
C ASP A 99 -11.90 0.94 -4.34
N ALA A 100 -10.59 0.75 -4.26
CA ALA A 100 -9.64 1.75 -3.81
C ALA A 100 -8.48 1.88 -4.81
N LEU A 101 -8.21 3.10 -5.23
CA LEU A 101 -7.07 3.48 -6.07
C LEU A 101 -6.38 4.68 -5.44
N LEU A 102 -5.18 4.47 -4.88
CA LEU A 102 -4.38 5.53 -4.30
C LEU A 102 -2.98 5.51 -4.93
N LEU A 103 -2.55 6.66 -5.45
CA LEU A 103 -1.19 6.83 -5.94
C LEU A 103 -0.36 7.57 -4.89
N ALA A 104 0.63 6.91 -4.32
CA ALA A 104 1.62 7.51 -3.44
C ALA A 104 2.88 7.86 -4.23
N THR A 105 3.33 9.10 -4.15
CA THR A 105 4.65 9.52 -4.66
C THR A 105 5.56 9.83 -3.48
N PHE A 106 6.82 9.41 -3.58
CA PHE A 106 7.83 9.52 -2.53
C PHE A 106 9.00 10.35 -3.02
N ASN A 107 9.25 11.47 -2.35
CA ASN A 107 10.43 12.28 -2.60
C ASN A 107 11.56 11.83 -1.67
N LYS A 108 12.65 11.38 -2.26
CA LYS A 108 13.80 10.83 -1.52
C LYS A 108 14.55 11.91 -0.72
N ASP A 109 14.57 13.15 -1.20
CA ASP A 109 15.45 14.19 -0.65
C ASP A 109 14.84 14.82 0.60
N ASP A 110 13.57 15.20 0.55
CA ASP A 110 12.84 15.79 1.68
C ASP A 110 12.05 14.77 2.52
N LYS A 111 12.02 13.49 2.12
CA LYS A 111 11.27 12.40 2.76
C LYS A 111 9.76 12.61 2.80
N THR A 112 9.21 13.45 1.92
CA THR A 112 7.78 13.69 1.84
C THR A 112 7.05 12.61 1.04
N VAL A 113 5.77 12.43 1.35
CA VAL A 113 4.86 11.53 0.62
C VAL A 113 3.63 12.31 0.21
N LYS A 114 3.28 12.28 -1.07
CA LYS A 114 1.99 12.75 -1.54
C LYS A 114 1.09 11.56 -1.84
N LEU A 115 -0.05 11.49 -1.16
CA LEU A 115 -1.02 10.40 -1.28
C LEU A 115 -2.26 10.90 -2.01
N THR A 116 -2.42 10.51 -3.26
CA THR A 116 -3.51 10.93 -4.14
C THR A 116 -4.59 9.87 -4.22
N SER A 117 -5.82 10.20 -3.83
CA SER A 117 -7.00 9.34 -4.05
C SER A 117 -7.57 9.59 -5.44
N ILE A 118 -7.82 8.49 -6.18
CA ILE A 118 -8.44 8.48 -7.50
C ILE A 118 -9.82 7.82 -7.34
N PRO A 119 -10.93 8.59 -7.50
CA PRO A 119 -12.27 8.02 -7.42
C PRO A 119 -12.44 6.86 -8.42
N ARG A 120 -13.03 5.75 -7.98
CA ARG A 120 -13.16 4.54 -8.81
C ARG A 120 -14.00 4.76 -10.08
N ASP A 121 -14.95 5.69 -10.00
CA ASP A 121 -15.86 6.01 -11.11
C ASP A 121 -15.27 7.08 -12.06
N THR A 122 -13.97 7.42 -11.92
CA THR A 122 -13.29 8.39 -12.78
C THR A 122 -13.39 8.03 -14.24
N TYR A 123 -13.98 8.95 -15.03
CA TYR A 123 -14.12 8.82 -16.48
C TYR A 123 -12.79 9.11 -17.17
N THR A 124 -12.19 8.08 -17.70
CA THR A 124 -10.87 8.17 -18.35
C THR A 124 -10.73 7.18 -19.49
N TYR A 125 -9.71 7.38 -20.33
CA TYR A 125 -9.34 6.38 -21.33
C TYR A 125 -8.75 5.13 -20.65
N VAL A 126 -9.33 3.98 -20.92
CA VAL A 126 -8.90 2.66 -20.44
C VAL A 126 -8.14 1.94 -21.54
N PRO A 127 -6.79 1.89 -21.52
CA PRO A 127 -5.99 1.40 -22.66
C PRO A 127 -6.34 -0.01 -23.09
N VAL A 128 -6.57 -0.93 -22.14
CA VAL A 128 -6.93 -2.33 -22.44
C VAL A 128 -8.27 -2.43 -23.17
N GLU A 129 -9.20 -1.49 -22.95
CA GLU A 129 -10.50 -1.40 -23.63
C GLU A 129 -10.47 -0.58 -24.91
N LYS A 130 -9.45 0.26 -25.09
CA LYS A 130 -9.34 1.25 -26.19
C LYS A 130 -10.53 2.21 -26.26
N LYS A 131 -11.15 2.54 -25.12
CA LYS A 131 -12.29 3.46 -24.99
C LYS A 131 -12.23 4.20 -23.65
N LYS A 132 -13.07 5.23 -23.51
CA LYS A 132 -13.30 5.87 -22.21
C LYS A 132 -14.32 5.06 -21.41
N ASP A 133 -14.03 4.86 -20.15
CA ASP A 133 -14.91 4.20 -19.19
C ASP A 133 -14.50 4.58 -17.76
N LYS A 134 -15.15 4.00 -16.75
CA LYS A 134 -14.72 4.10 -15.35
C LYS A 134 -13.34 3.47 -15.17
N ILE A 135 -12.44 4.13 -14.45
CA ILE A 135 -11.09 3.62 -14.22
C ILE A 135 -11.11 2.26 -13.48
N THR A 136 -12.10 2.02 -12.64
CA THR A 136 -12.29 0.76 -11.92
C THR A 136 -12.44 -0.45 -12.86
N HIS A 137 -12.99 -0.26 -14.07
CA HIS A 137 -13.18 -1.33 -15.07
C HIS A 137 -11.87 -1.82 -15.68
N ALA A 138 -10.80 -1.02 -15.61
CA ALA A 138 -9.50 -1.40 -16.15
C ALA A 138 -9.00 -2.74 -15.58
N TYR A 139 -9.16 -2.96 -14.27
CA TYR A 139 -8.72 -4.19 -13.62
C TYR A 139 -9.45 -5.42 -14.17
N GLY A 140 -10.78 -5.41 -14.15
CA GLY A 140 -11.60 -6.53 -14.65
C GLY A 140 -11.35 -6.82 -16.12
N SER A 141 -11.27 -5.78 -16.94
CA SER A 141 -10.98 -5.91 -18.38
C SER A 141 -9.59 -6.48 -18.63
N GLY A 142 -8.59 -6.07 -17.87
CA GLY A 142 -7.24 -6.63 -17.93
C GLY A 142 -7.22 -8.10 -17.52
N PHE A 143 -7.94 -8.45 -16.46
CA PHE A 143 -8.07 -9.83 -16.00
C PHE A 143 -8.70 -10.73 -17.07
N VAL A 144 -9.82 -10.30 -17.67
CA VAL A 144 -10.53 -11.07 -18.70
C VAL A 144 -9.69 -11.24 -19.96
N LYS A 145 -8.99 -10.20 -20.42
CA LYS A 145 -8.24 -10.22 -21.68
C LYS A 145 -6.87 -10.88 -21.56
N ASN A 146 -6.19 -10.70 -20.42
CA ASN A 146 -4.78 -11.06 -20.25
C ASN A 146 -4.54 -12.06 -19.10
N GLY A 147 -5.60 -12.64 -18.53
CA GLY A 147 -5.53 -13.58 -17.41
C GLY A 147 -5.32 -12.89 -16.07
N LYS A 148 -5.08 -13.69 -15.03
CA LYS A 148 -5.04 -13.23 -13.61
C LYS A 148 -4.08 -12.06 -13.35
N ASP A 149 -2.99 -11.99 -14.09
CA ASP A 149 -1.95 -10.98 -13.92
C ASP A 149 -2.21 -9.71 -14.75
N GLY A 150 -3.16 -9.75 -15.68
CA GLY A 150 -3.53 -8.61 -16.53
C GLY A 150 -4.28 -7.50 -15.82
N GLY A 151 -4.97 -7.81 -14.71
CA GLY A 151 -5.73 -6.80 -13.95
C GLY A 151 -4.85 -5.69 -13.38
N PRO A 152 -3.80 -6.00 -12.58
CA PRO A 152 -2.88 -4.99 -12.06
C PRO A 152 -2.22 -4.16 -13.17
N GLN A 153 -1.78 -4.79 -14.25
CA GLN A 153 -1.17 -4.09 -15.38
C GLN A 153 -2.13 -3.07 -16.00
N ALA A 154 -3.36 -3.47 -16.32
CA ALA A 154 -4.34 -2.59 -16.93
C ALA A 154 -4.71 -1.40 -16.04
N SER A 155 -4.79 -1.61 -14.71
CA SER A 155 -5.00 -0.52 -13.74
C SER A 155 -3.83 0.45 -13.71
N VAL A 156 -2.60 -0.05 -13.70
CA VAL A 156 -1.38 0.76 -13.78
C VAL A 156 -1.38 1.61 -15.05
N GLU A 157 -1.64 1.02 -16.20
CA GLU A 157 -1.69 1.71 -17.49
C GLU A 157 -2.79 2.79 -17.53
N ALA A 158 -3.97 2.50 -16.95
CA ALA A 158 -5.06 3.48 -16.88
C ALA A 158 -4.71 4.68 -15.98
N VAL A 159 -4.06 4.45 -14.84
CA VAL A 159 -3.59 5.53 -13.95
C VAL A 159 -2.48 6.36 -14.60
N GLU A 160 -1.51 5.71 -15.26
CA GLU A 160 -0.46 6.41 -16.00
C GLU A 160 -1.03 7.25 -17.15
N LYS A 161 -2.05 6.74 -17.85
CA LYS A 161 -2.71 7.47 -18.94
C LYS A 161 -3.51 8.65 -18.41
N LEU A 162 -4.22 8.49 -17.28
CA LEU A 162 -4.98 9.55 -16.63
C LEU A 162 -4.08 10.69 -16.14
N LEU A 163 -3.04 10.36 -15.39
CA LEU A 163 -2.24 11.35 -14.65
C LEU A 163 -0.96 11.79 -15.39
N GLN A 164 -0.52 11.07 -16.43
CA GLN A 164 0.79 11.24 -17.07
C GLN A 164 1.95 11.19 -16.06
N VAL A 165 1.78 10.43 -14.98
CA VAL A 165 2.75 10.18 -13.92
C VAL A 165 3.15 8.72 -13.97
N PRO A 166 4.45 8.37 -13.92
CA PRO A 166 4.87 6.97 -13.90
C PRO A 166 4.35 6.29 -12.63
N VAL A 167 3.96 5.02 -12.76
CA VAL A 167 3.69 4.10 -11.66
C VAL A 167 4.84 3.09 -11.61
N ASP A 168 5.79 3.29 -10.72
CA ASP A 168 7.00 2.47 -10.65
C ASP A 168 6.72 1.13 -9.96
N TYR A 169 5.94 1.20 -8.88
CA TYR A 169 5.55 0.05 -8.07
C TYR A 169 4.04 -0.03 -7.89
N PHE A 170 3.57 -1.22 -7.59
CA PHE A 170 2.18 -1.42 -7.19
C PHE A 170 2.06 -2.43 -6.05
N VAL A 171 0.99 -2.34 -5.30
CA VAL A 171 0.50 -3.36 -4.39
C VAL A 171 -1.00 -3.54 -4.60
N LYS A 172 -1.42 -4.79 -4.80
CA LYS A 172 -2.82 -5.20 -4.89
C LYS A 172 -3.15 -6.09 -3.72
N PHE A 173 -4.22 -5.78 -3.01
CA PHE A 173 -4.74 -6.61 -1.93
C PHE A 173 -6.27 -6.72 -2.02
N ASN A 174 -6.80 -7.80 -1.47
CA ASN A 174 -8.23 -8.00 -1.29
C ASN A 174 -8.65 -7.65 0.16
N PHE A 175 -9.94 -7.73 0.46
CA PHE A 175 -10.47 -7.41 1.78
C PHE A 175 -9.85 -8.29 2.88
N GLY A 176 -9.71 -9.60 2.62
CA GLY A 176 -9.10 -10.52 3.58
C GLY A 176 -7.64 -10.20 3.89
N SER A 177 -6.82 -9.86 2.89
CA SER A 177 -5.44 -9.45 3.13
C SER A 177 -5.36 -8.08 3.84
N PHE A 178 -6.26 -7.16 3.53
CA PHE A 178 -6.34 -5.87 4.21
C PHE A 178 -6.63 -6.03 5.72
N THR A 179 -7.65 -6.80 6.08
CA THR A 179 -7.98 -7.05 7.50
C THR A 179 -6.81 -7.70 8.23
N LYS A 180 -6.17 -8.71 7.63
CA LYS A 180 -4.98 -9.35 8.17
C LYS A 180 -3.79 -8.41 8.37
N ILE A 181 -3.58 -7.43 7.46
CA ILE A 181 -2.53 -6.40 7.62
C ILE A 181 -2.80 -5.57 8.87
N VAL A 182 -4.01 -5.06 9.03
CA VAL A 182 -4.39 -4.22 10.17
C VAL A 182 -4.30 -4.99 11.48
N ASP A 183 -4.80 -6.24 11.53
CA ASP A 183 -4.74 -7.09 12.71
C ASP A 183 -3.29 -7.50 13.05
N GLY A 184 -2.46 -7.75 12.03
CA GLY A 184 -1.02 -8.02 12.19
C GLY A 184 -0.24 -6.85 12.79
N LEU A 185 -0.75 -5.62 12.62
CA LEU A 185 -0.27 -4.40 13.27
C LEU A 185 -0.81 -4.21 14.69
N ASP A 186 -1.64 -5.14 15.18
CA ASP A 186 -2.36 -4.98 16.44
C ASP A 186 -3.32 -3.79 16.41
N GLY A 187 -4.00 -3.59 15.26
CA GLY A 187 -4.93 -2.50 15.01
C GLY A 187 -4.24 -1.15 14.70
N ILE A 188 -5.04 -0.21 14.23
CA ILE A 188 -4.62 1.16 13.87
C ILE A 188 -5.45 2.20 14.63
N GLU A 189 -4.87 3.35 14.95
CA GLU A 189 -5.58 4.48 15.54
C GLU A 189 -6.05 5.43 14.45
N VAL A 190 -7.36 5.69 14.39
CA VAL A 190 -8.00 6.56 13.39
C VAL A 190 -8.95 7.51 14.09
N ASP A 191 -8.93 8.78 13.72
CA ASP A 191 -9.99 9.74 14.06
C ASP A 191 -11.14 9.56 13.05
N VAL A 192 -12.16 8.81 13.47
CA VAL A 192 -13.32 8.49 12.64
C VAL A 192 -14.18 9.75 12.46
N PRO A 193 -14.39 10.22 11.22
CA PRO A 193 -14.97 11.54 10.98
C PRO A 193 -16.47 11.63 11.30
N VAL A 194 -17.17 10.51 11.24
CA VAL A 194 -18.63 10.43 11.42
C VAL A 194 -19.03 9.07 11.99
N GLU A 195 -20.05 9.06 12.84
CA GLU A 195 -20.63 7.82 13.34
C GLU A 195 -21.45 7.10 12.25
N PHE A 196 -21.27 5.77 12.12
CA PHE A 196 -22.01 4.97 11.14
C PHE A 196 -22.03 3.49 11.52
N THR A 197 -22.91 2.76 10.84
CA THR A 197 -23.00 1.30 10.91
C THR A 197 -22.76 0.72 9.51
N GLU A 198 -22.05 -0.40 9.42
CA GLU A 198 -21.69 -1.05 8.17
C GLU A 198 -21.71 -2.58 8.33
N GLN A 199 -21.86 -3.30 7.24
CA GLN A 199 -21.68 -4.75 7.22
C GLN A 199 -20.19 -5.13 7.37
N ASN A 200 -19.89 -6.34 7.83
CA ASN A 200 -18.52 -6.88 7.87
C ASN A 200 -18.09 -7.46 6.52
N SER A 201 -16.88 -8.06 6.45
CA SER A 201 -16.34 -8.67 5.25
C SER A 201 -17.11 -9.91 4.75
N LYS A 202 -18.03 -10.45 5.56
CA LYS A 202 -18.91 -11.57 5.22
C LYS A 202 -20.30 -11.13 4.80
N ASP A 203 -20.48 -9.82 4.57
CA ASP A 203 -21.74 -9.20 4.19
C ASP A 203 -22.87 -9.36 5.25
N GLU A 204 -22.50 -9.59 6.54
CA GLU A 204 -23.44 -9.58 7.65
C GLU A 204 -23.86 -8.13 7.94
N PRO A 205 -25.14 -7.76 7.78
CA PRO A 205 -25.59 -6.39 7.93
C PRO A 205 -25.42 -5.89 9.38
N ASP A 206 -25.16 -4.59 9.54
CA ASP A 206 -25.03 -3.89 10.82
C ASP A 206 -24.03 -4.50 11.82
N ALA A 207 -23.09 -5.32 11.32
CA ALA A 207 -22.12 -6.02 12.15
C ALA A 207 -21.05 -5.10 12.75
N ILE A 208 -20.77 -3.96 12.12
CA ILE A 208 -19.75 -3.00 12.54
C ILE A 208 -20.42 -1.66 12.87
N HIS A 209 -20.20 -1.16 14.08
CA HIS A 209 -20.64 0.17 14.49
C HIS A 209 -19.44 1.00 14.95
N LEU A 210 -19.18 2.10 14.26
CA LEU A 210 -18.10 3.03 14.59
C LEU A 210 -18.67 4.36 15.06
N LYS A 211 -18.21 4.84 16.21
CA LYS A 211 -18.53 6.18 16.72
C LYS A 211 -17.61 7.22 16.09
N LYS A 212 -18.02 8.48 16.09
CA LYS A 212 -17.14 9.59 15.73
C LYS A 212 -16.03 9.78 16.76
N GLY A 213 -14.80 10.09 16.32
CA GLY A 213 -13.64 10.43 17.16
C GLY A 213 -12.52 9.42 17.09
N LEU A 214 -11.46 9.71 17.86
CA LEU A 214 -10.26 8.88 17.89
C LEU A 214 -10.52 7.53 18.55
N GLN A 215 -10.25 6.45 17.82
CA GLN A 215 -10.41 5.08 18.32
C GLN A 215 -9.43 4.13 17.64
N LYS A 216 -9.15 3.01 18.32
CA LYS A 216 -8.34 1.91 17.78
C LYS A 216 -9.28 0.99 17.00
N LEU A 217 -8.96 0.79 15.73
CA LEU A 217 -9.73 -0.07 14.82
C LEU A 217 -8.98 -1.37 14.57
N ASN A 218 -9.68 -2.49 14.60
CA ASN A 218 -9.24 -3.77 14.08
C ASN A 218 -9.41 -3.83 12.54
N GLY A 219 -9.08 -4.99 11.92
CA GLY A 219 -9.12 -5.15 10.46
C GLY A 219 -10.51 -4.96 9.87
N GLU A 220 -11.56 -5.52 10.49
CA GLU A 220 -12.95 -5.40 10.03
C GLU A 220 -13.46 -3.96 10.17
N GLU A 221 -13.19 -3.31 11.29
CA GLU A 221 -13.56 -1.92 11.55
C GLU A 221 -12.87 -0.94 10.59
N ALA A 222 -11.56 -1.16 10.32
CA ALA A 222 -10.82 -0.36 9.35
C ALA A 222 -11.33 -0.57 7.91
N LEU A 223 -11.71 -1.81 7.57
CA LEU A 223 -12.31 -2.13 6.28
C LEU A 223 -13.68 -1.45 6.13
N ALA A 224 -14.53 -1.52 7.15
CA ALA A 224 -15.84 -0.85 7.18
C ALA A 224 -15.68 0.67 6.94
N LEU A 225 -14.73 1.32 7.64
CA LEU A 225 -14.43 2.75 7.44
C LEU A 225 -13.99 3.06 6.01
N ALA A 226 -13.16 2.21 5.40
CA ALA A 226 -12.62 2.43 4.05
C ALA A 226 -13.63 2.17 2.93
N ARG A 227 -14.70 1.37 3.17
CA ARG A 227 -15.64 0.95 2.13
C ARG A 227 -17.01 1.61 2.18
N THR A 228 -17.43 2.14 3.34
CA THR A 228 -18.78 2.71 3.51
C THR A 228 -19.07 3.81 2.50
N ARG A 229 -20.30 3.80 1.95
CA ARG A 229 -20.83 4.76 0.97
C ARG A 229 -22.17 5.35 1.38
N HIS A 230 -22.82 4.75 2.39
CA HIS A 230 -24.18 5.09 2.75
C HIS A 230 -24.32 6.42 3.49
N ILE A 231 -23.20 6.99 3.92
CA ILE A 231 -23.16 8.18 4.78
C ILE A 231 -22.84 9.46 4.02
N ASP A 232 -22.24 9.36 2.83
CA ASP A 232 -21.78 10.52 2.06
C ASP A 232 -21.34 10.15 0.61
N SER A 233 -20.51 10.99 -0.03
CA SER A 233 -20.06 10.85 -1.42
C SER A 233 -18.85 9.89 -1.58
N ASP A 234 -18.61 9.48 -2.83
CA ASP A 234 -17.42 8.71 -3.22
C ASP A 234 -16.11 9.46 -2.92
N ALA A 235 -16.13 10.79 -3.00
CA ALA A 235 -15.01 11.64 -2.61
C ALA A 235 -14.68 11.52 -1.12
N MET A 236 -15.68 11.48 -0.25
CA MET A 236 -15.49 11.29 1.20
C MET A 236 -15.01 9.88 1.52
N ARG A 237 -15.41 8.86 0.75
CA ARG A 237 -14.81 7.52 0.85
C ARG A 237 -13.31 7.56 0.56
N GLY A 238 -12.89 8.26 -0.50
CA GLY A 238 -11.46 8.44 -0.81
C GLY A 238 -10.68 9.06 0.35
N GLN A 239 -11.24 10.05 1.04
CA GLN A 239 -10.64 10.65 2.24
C GLN A 239 -10.52 9.63 3.38
N ARG A 240 -11.54 8.82 3.65
CA ARG A 240 -11.47 7.75 4.66
C ARG A 240 -10.41 6.71 4.33
N GLN A 241 -10.28 6.31 3.06
CA GLN A 241 -9.20 5.43 2.62
C GLN A 241 -7.82 6.03 2.88
N GLN A 242 -7.64 7.34 2.63
CA GLN A 242 -6.39 8.04 2.95
C GLN A 242 -6.11 8.08 4.46
N LEU A 243 -7.14 8.31 5.31
CA LEU A 243 -6.99 8.24 6.77
C LEU A 243 -6.52 6.87 7.24
N VAL A 244 -7.09 5.81 6.70
CA VAL A 244 -6.71 4.42 7.03
C VAL A 244 -5.27 4.12 6.61
N ILE A 245 -4.87 4.51 5.39
CA ILE A 245 -3.48 4.32 4.92
C ILE A 245 -2.50 5.13 5.76
N GLU A 246 -2.83 6.38 6.12
CA GLU A 246 -2.00 7.19 7.01
C GLU A 246 -1.84 6.56 8.39
N ALA A 247 -2.92 6.00 8.95
CA ALA A 247 -2.89 5.30 10.23
C ALA A 247 -2.03 4.02 10.17
N ILE A 248 -2.12 3.25 9.08
CA ILE A 248 -1.24 2.10 8.83
C ILE A 248 0.22 2.54 8.78
N LEU A 249 0.55 3.59 8.01
CA LEU A 249 1.91 4.12 7.93
C LEU A 249 2.42 4.62 9.29
N SER A 250 1.58 5.32 10.06
CA SER A 250 1.90 5.79 11.42
C SER A 250 2.14 4.63 12.37
N LYS A 251 1.33 3.58 12.29
CA LYS A 251 1.50 2.38 13.10
C LYS A 251 2.78 1.64 12.75
N LEU A 252 3.12 1.52 11.46
CA LEU A 252 4.39 0.94 11.01
C LEU A 252 5.59 1.69 11.58
N LYS A 253 5.54 3.03 11.68
CA LYS A 253 6.59 3.83 12.33
C LYS A 253 6.83 3.41 13.78
N SER A 254 5.75 3.24 14.56
CA SER A 254 5.82 2.92 15.98
C SER A 254 6.31 1.50 16.26
N VAL A 255 6.21 0.62 15.29
CA VAL A 255 6.43 -0.82 15.44
C VAL A 255 7.91 -1.20 15.46
N GLY A 256 8.81 -0.39 14.89
CA GLY A 256 10.29 -0.47 15.03
C GLY A 256 10.95 -1.83 14.75
N SER A 257 10.21 -2.88 14.36
CA SER A 257 10.69 -4.26 14.35
C SER A 257 10.40 -4.98 13.04
N ILE A 258 11.46 -5.45 12.41
CA ILE A 258 11.41 -6.35 11.25
C ILE A 258 10.58 -7.63 11.54
N THR A 259 10.49 -8.03 12.80
CA THR A 259 9.70 -9.19 13.25
C THR A 259 8.20 -8.98 13.09
N LYS A 260 7.70 -7.75 13.27
CA LYS A 260 6.27 -7.45 13.05
C LYS A 260 5.95 -7.35 11.56
N LEU A 261 6.86 -6.79 10.76
CA LEU A 261 6.73 -6.83 9.30
C LEU A 261 6.62 -8.28 8.80
N LYS A 262 7.46 -9.18 9.34
CA LYS A 262 7.35 -10.63 9.06
C LYS A 262 5.97 -11.17 9.37
N LYS A 263 5.40 -10.90 10.56
CA LYS A 263 4.05 -11.36 10.93
C LYS A 263 2.97 -10.89 9.96
N ILE A 264 3.04 -9.63 9.51
CA ILE A 264 2.11 -9.08 8.53
C ILE A 264 2.24 -9.83 7.20
N VAL A 265 3.47 -9.99 6.68
CA VAL A 265 3.70 -10.68 5.40
C VAL A 265 3.27 -12.16 5.49
N GLU A 266 3.53 -12.84 6.62
CA GLU A 266 3.06 -14.22 6.85
C GLU A 266 1.53 -14.30 6.91
N ALA A 267 0.86 -13.34 7.51
CA ALA A 267 -0.61 -13.31 7.61
C ALA A 267 -1.30 -13.14 6.25
N VAL A 268 -0.68 -12.41 5.32
CA VAL A 268 -1.23 -12.14 3.97
C VAL A 268 -0.68 -13.08 2.89
N ASP A 269 0.01 -14.17 3.27
CA ASP A 269 0.65 -15.10 2.33
C ASP A 269 -0.30 -15.52 1.20
N GLY A 270 0.07 -15.19 -0.03
CA GLY A 270 -0.68 -15.49 -1.26
C GLY A 270 -1.85 -14.56 -1.61
N ASP A 271 -2.32 -13.73 -0.67
CA ASP A 271 -3.51 -12.89 -0.85
C ASP A 271 -3.19 -11.48 -1.40
N PHE A 272 -1.94 -11.13 -1.61
CA PHE A 272 -1.54 -9.86 -2.22
C PHE A 272 -0.63 -10.07 -3.44
N LYS A 273 -0.58 -9.08 -4.33
CA LYS A 273 0.35 -9.06 -5.47
C LYS A 273 1.08 -7.73 -5.53
N THR A 274 2.36 -7.78 -5.86
CA THR A 274 3.22 -6.61 -5.96
C THR A 274 4.43 -6.88 -6.85
N ASN A 275 5.02 -5.84 -7.40
CA ASN A 275 6.36 -5.91 -8.03
C ASN A 275 7.48 -5.48 -7.08
N LEU A 276 7.17 -5.21 -5.80
CA LEU A 276 8.17 -4.90 -4.78
C LEU A 276 8.96 -6.15 -4.38
N VAL A 277 10.24 -5.97 -4.10
CA VAL A 277 11.06 -6.94 -3.38
C VAL A 277 11.26 -6.50 -1.94
N MET A 278 11.79 -7.38 -1.08
CA MET A 278 11.94 -7.09 0.36
C MET A 278 12.77 -5.82 0.63
N ASP A 279 13.81 -5.58 -0.16
CA ASP A 279 14.66 -4.38 -0.01
C ASP A 279 13.93 -3.09 -0.35
N ASP A 280 13.01 -3.13 -1.33
CA ASP A 280 12.15 -2.00 -1.67
C ASP A 280 11.20 -1.69 -0.50
N ILE A 281 10.56 -2.71 0.09
CA ILE A 281 9.68 -2.57 1.26
C ILE A 281 10.43 -1.95 2.44
N LEU A 282 11.65 -2.42 2.74
CA LEU A 282 12.50 -1.85 3.78
C LEU A 282 12.92 -0.40 3.49
N SER A 283 13.07 -0.07 2.21
CA SER A 283 13.38 1.31 1.79
C SER A 283 12.19 2.24 2.01
N PHE A 284 10.97 1.81 1.69
CA PHE A 284 9.75 2.56 1.97
C PHE A 284 9.51 2.82 3.46
N TYR A 285 9.89 1.88 4.32
CA TYR A 285 9.82 2.05 5.78
C TYR A 285 10.58 3.30 6.26
N LYS A 286 11.70 3.64 5.64
CA LYS A 286 12.51 4.84 5.98
C LYS A 286 11.77 6.16 5.68
N TYR A 287 10.93 6.22 4.65
CA TYR A 287 10.08 7.39 4.40
C TYR A 287 9.02 7.55 5.48
N GLY A 288 8.46 6.44 5.95
CA GLY A 288 7.52 6.43 7.04
C GLY A 288 8.07 7.04 8.35
N LEU A 289 9.35 6.84 8.68
CA LEU A 289 9.94 7.26 9.97
C LEU A 289 10.07 8.78 10.13
N ASN A 290 10.37 9.53 9.07
CA ASN A 290 10.77 10.94 9.14
C ASN A 290 9.97 11.88 8.25
N GLY A 291 9.02 11.35 7.44
CA GLY A 291 8.32 12.12 6.42
C GLY A 291 6.95 12.63 6.84
N SER A 292 6.50 13.71 6.21
CA SER A 292 5.10 14.15 6.22
C SER A 292 4.32 13.51 5.08
N VAL A 293 3.03 13.25 5.32
CA VAL A 293 2.09 12.76 4.31
C VAL A 293 1.13 13.89 3.95
N GLU A 294 1.15 14.31 2.70
CA GLU A 294 0.18 15.24 2.13
C GLU A 294 -0.90 14.46 1.40
N LYS A 295 -2.15 14.65 1.79
CA LYS A 295 -3.32 14.00 1.18
C LYS A 295 -3.88 14.90 0.08
N ILE A 296 -3.97 14.35 -1.14
CA ILE A 296 -4.50 15.04 -2.31
C ILE A 296 -5.70 14.26 -2.84
N GLN A 297 -6.69 14.95 -3.32
CA GLN A 297 -7.86 14.38 -3.95
C GLN A 297 -7.96 14.86 -5.40
N LEU A 298 -8.24 13.97 -6.33
CA LEU A 298 -8.54 14.33 -7.70
C LEU A 298 -9.87 15.09 -7.72
N ALA A 299 -9.84 16.36 -8.15
CA ALA A 299 -11.03 17.18 -8.28
C ALA A 299 -11.79 16.87 -9.57
N GLY A 300 -13.12 16.94 -9.53
CA GLY A 300 -13.99 16.69 -10.67
C GLY A 300 -15.47 16.85 -10.32
N ASP A 301 -16.32 16.67 -11.33
CA ASP A 301 -17.75 16.87 -11.27
C ASP A 301 -18.52 15.58 -11.62
N ASP A 302 -19.78 15.52 -11.24
CA ASP A 302 -20.68 14.42 -11.61
C ASP A 302 -21.00 14.47 -13.11
N LEU A 303 -20.88 13.32 -13.77
CA LEU A 303 -21.19 13.15 -15.19
C LEU A 303 -22.11 11.94 -15.39
N TYR A 304 -23.20 12.12 -16.13
CA TYR A 304 -24.13 11.05 -16.48
C TYR A 304 -24.19 10.85 -17.98
N LEU A 305 -23.77 9.67 -18.46
CA LEU A 305 -23.78 9.33 -19.88
C LEU A 305 -24.77 8.18 -20.18
N PRO A 306 -25.40 8.15 -21.38
CA PRO A 306 -26.34 7.10 -21.77
C PRO A 306 -25.63 5.82 -22.20
N ASN A 307 -24.70 5.32 -21.36
CA ASN A 307 -23.84 4.19 -21.65
C ASN A 307 -24.35 2.85 -21.06
N GLY A 308 -25.47 2.88 -20.34
CA GLY A 308 -26.09 1.69 -19.79
C GLY A 308 -26.99 0.97 -20.81
N PRO A 309 -27.47 -0.26 -20.45
CA PRO A 309 -28.42 -1.00 -21.27
C PRO A 309 -29.64 -0.14 -21.61
N ASN A 310 -30.08 -0.21 -22.89
CA ASN A 310 -31.24 0.57 -23.39
C ASN A 310 -31.11 2.11 -23.24
N GLY A 311 -29.85 2.63 -23.20
CA GLY A 311 -29.61 4.06 -23.04
C GLY A 311 -29.77 4.56 -21.61
N GLN A 312 -29.77 3.69 -20.62
CA GLN A 312 -29.78 4.06 -19.22
C GLN A 312 -28.59 4.96 -18.89
N ARG A 313 -28.83 6.04 -18.13
CA ARG A 313 -27.77 6.95 -17.71
C ARG A 313 -26.91 6.30 -16.62
N VAL A 314 -25.61 6.22 -16.89
CA VAL A 314 -24.59 5.70 -15.97
C VAL A 314 -23.83 6.88 -15.40
N TYR A 315 -23.63 6.87 -14.09
CA TYR A 315 -22.82 7.84 -13.36
C TYR A 315 -21.33 7.63 -13.64
N TYR A 316 -20.62 8.75 -13.82
CA TYR A 316 -19.15 8.85 -13.90
C TYR A 316 -18.69 10.04 -13.07
N TYR A 317 -17.47 9.99 -12.59
CA TYR A 317 -16.76 11.11 -12.00
C TYR A 317 -15.86 11.73 -13.08
N ASN A 318 -16.14 12.94 -13.51
CA ASN A 318 -15.42 13.63 -14.60
C ASN A 318 -14.34 14.53 -14.03
N PRO A 319 -13.04 14.19 -14.12
CA PRO A 319 -11.97 15.05 -13.61
C PRO A 319 -11.99 16.43 -14.27
N ASN A 320 -11.85 17.48 -13.47
CA ASN A 320 -11.66 18.83 -13.97
C ASN A 320 -10.31 18.93 -14.68
N LYS A 321 -10.28 19.29 -15.95
CA LYS A 321 -9.08 19.29 -16.78
C LYS A 321 -7.95 20.15 -16.21
N LYS A 322 -8.27 21.34 -15.68
CA LYS A 322 -7.28 22.26 -15.11
C LYS A 322 -6.67 21.69 -13.83
N ASP A 323 -7.50 21.13 -12.94
CA ASP A 323 -7.05 20.55 -11.68
C ASP A 323 -6.28 19.26 -11.92
N LEU A 324 -6.71 18.44 -12.89
CA LEU A 324 -5.99 17.23 -13.31
C LEU A 324 -4.59 17.56 -13.84
N GLN A 325 -4.45 18.61 -14.67
CA GLN A 325 -3.15 19.07 -15.16
C GLN A 325 -2.27 19.59 -14.02
N SER A 326 -2.83 20.37 -13.10
CA SER A 326 -2.12 20.88 -11.93
C SER A 326 -1.64 19.75 -11.02
N LEU A 327 -2.51 18.75 -10.78
CA LEU A 327 -2.17 17.55 -10.03
C LEU A 327 -1.05 16.77 -10.70
N SER A 328 -1.15 16.52 -12.00
CA SER A 328 -0.10 15.85 -12.77
C SER A 328 1.25 16.54 -12.59
N ASN A 329 1.32 17.86 -12.79
CA ASN A 329 2.54 18.64 -12.65
C ASN A 329 3.09 18.58 -11.22
N THR A 330 2.22 18.70 -10.21
CA THR A 330 2.60 18.56 -8.79
C THR A 330 3.25 17.22 -8.49
N LEU A 331 2.65 16.11 -8.96
CA LEU A 331 3.19 14.77 -8.73
C LEU A 331 4.47 14.52 -9.52
N ARG A 332 4.56 15.00 -10.76
CA ARG A 332 5.77 14.90 -11.59
C ARG A 332 6.93 15.66 -10.98
N THR A 333 6.70 16.90 -10.54
CA THR A 333 7.72 17.71 -9.82
C THR A 333 8.18 17.00 -8.55
N HIS A 334 7.25 16.42 -7.77
CA HIS A 334 7.57 15.64 -6.57
C HIS A 334 8.44 14.41 -6.88
N LEU A 335 8.31 13.83 -8.08
CA LEU A 335 9.14 12.73 -8.58
C LEU A 335 10.42 13.20 -9.29
N GLY A 336 10.74 14.50 -9.29
CA GLY A 336 11.90 15.06 -9.99
C GLY A 336 11.79 14.99 -11.52
N LEU A 337 10.56 14.97 -12.06
CA LEU A 337 10.29 14.93 -13.49
C LEU A 337 9.81 16.29 -13.99
N SER A 338 10.12 16.59 -15.26
CA SER A 338 9.58 17.80 -15.93
C SER A 338 8.06 17.71 -16.06
N GLU A 339 7.40 18.87 -16.07
CA GLU A 339 5.98 18.96 -16.38
C GLU A 339 5.66 18.37 -17.76
N LYS A 340 4.47 17.84 -17.90
CA LYS A 340 3.98 17.26 -19.16
C LYS A 340 2.51 17.59 -19.33
N GLN A 341 2.12 18.00 -20.52
CA GLN A 341 0.72 18.20 -20.86
C GLN A 341 -0.01 16.87 -20.91
N ILE A 342 -1.21 16.84 -20.34
CA ILE A 342 -2.11 15.70 -20.44
C ILE A 342 -2.71 15.69 -21.84
N GLU A 343 -2.50 14.58 -22.55
CA GLU A 343 -3.05 14.37 -23.88
C GLU A 343 -4.58 14.19 -23.80
N GLU A 344 -5.31 14.98 -24.59
CA GLU A 344 -6.74 14.75 -24.79
C GLU A 344 -6.94 13.52 -25.69
N ASN A 345 -7.59 12.47 -25.15
CA ASN A 345 -8.00 11.25 -25.90
C ASN A 345 -9.51 11.21 -26.08
#